data_9788be7234fdc19a30f88067be12a778
#
_entry.id   9788be7234fdc19a30f88067be12a778
#
_cell.length_a   1.000
_cell.length_b   1.000
_cell.length_c   1.000
_cell.angle_alpha   90.00
_cell.angle_beta   90.00
_cell.angle_gamma   90.00
#
_symmetry.space_group_name_H-M   'P 1'
#
loop_
_entity.id
_entity.type
_entity.pdbx_description
1 polymer ?
#
loop_
_entity_poly.entity_id
_entity_poly.type
_entity_poly.pdbx_seq_one_letter_code
_entity_poly.pdbx_strand_id
1 'polypeptide(L)'
;MSDELVPSGTTMARQRGGTLTERADSLNAALEAGRGRIETTLIERSATTISRARERLSLSAEHTIVGFFGATGSGKSSLFNAVAGQKLARAAHTRPTTVAAQAAVWGREGSEEVLDWLGVSERVYPLEDPAEAPITPEMLVPETPSAALNETRVPAPGLWNRIRTMVGKGQTHTRSGGLILLDLPDFDSVRRDNRELVERMVGYVDVLVWVVDPQKYADAVLHHEFIEPLAAHGGTMLCVLNQSDLLDAHDLPQVLDSLRQLLVQDGISHHLLAEPIAVSARTGAGLDSLKSLLGQVAAAKSAALQRVTADLDAIHGELSDRDGGPVEASISEESVDTLTASCFTASGAGTVLDAAVSSYKRRAGARTGWIATRWVAKFRPDPLKRLHLGYADGSDTRQDTAVNELFDAEPGQPSAAPAHLVASSLPPLSPAQRASVANSVRAFGAETAHGIEEPWNSSIRNAALGHEQQLPAAFERAIAGVDYRTNRRQWWWALLNSVQWVALLSALAGVLWLTGMAAAAYFQVPLPPPPTPDGSPVPVPTLLLLLGVLLGIVAAGAGRALTAMGARIYRQRIQRALTRGLEAALNEQVVHPVENEIMRLETYRNHLR
;
A
#
# COMPACT_ATOMS: atom_id res chain seq x y z
N MET A 1 -31.36 33.81 24.23
CA MET A 1 -32.39 32.95 23.65
C MET A 1 -31.91 32.63 22.22
N SER A 2 -31.08 31.67 22.09
CA SER A 2 -30.60 31.15 20.79
C SER A 2 -30.37 29.65 21.01
N ASP A 3 -31.25 28.85 20.42
CA ASP A 3 -31.22 27.40 20.43
C ASP A 3 -30.05 26.93 19.59
N GLU A 4 -29.07 26.29 20.20
CA GLU A 4 -28.01 25.53 19.58
C GLU A 4 -28.53 24.12 19.28
N LEU A 5 -28.83 23.87 18.01
CA LEU A 5 -29.14 22.56 17.46
C LEU A 5 -27.88 21.67 17.44
N VAL A 6 -27.88 20.68 18.30
CA VAL A 6 -26.96 19.53 18.27
C VAL A 6 -27.27 18.72 17.02
N PRO A 7 -26.30 18.43 16.13
CA PRO A 7 -26.52 17.52 15.01
C PRO A 7 -26.51 16.07 15.51
N SER A 8 -27.68 15.46 15.37
CA SER A 8 -27.98 14.06 15.65
C SER A 8 -27.04 13.11 14.91
N GLY A 9 -26.53 12.11 15.63
CA GLY A 9 -25.70 11.01 15.15
C GLY A 9 -26.41 10.00 14.23
N THR A 10 -26.81 10.41 13.03
CA THR A 10 -27.47 9.53 12.06
C THR A 10 -26.72 9.43 10.71
N THR A 11 -25.47 9.89 10.65
CA THR A 11 -24.72 9.94 9.37
C THR A 11 -23.69 8.82 9.21
N MET A 12 -23.50 7.94 10.19
CA MET A 12 -22.48 6.86 10.11
C MET A 12 -22.98 5.49 9.62
N ALA A 13 -24.25 5.36 9.22
CA ALA A 13 -24.82 4.07 8.79
C ALA A 13 -24.91 3.87 7.26
N ARG A 14 -24.36 4.76 6.44
CA ARG A 14 -24.63 4.80 5.00
C ARG A 14 -23.49 4.39 4.07
N GLN A 15 -22.38 3.85 4.58
CA GLN A 15 -21.23 3.44 3.76
C GLN A 15 -20.87 1.93 3.83
N ARG A 16 -21.79 1.06 4.22
CA ARG A 16 -21.59 -0.41 4.17
C ARG A 16 -22.27 -1.04 2.95
N GLY A 17 -22.15 -0.45 1.77
CA GLY A 17 -22.83 -0.88 0.54
C GLY A 17 -21.95 -1.65 -0.46
N GLY A 18 -20.84 -2.26 -0.05
CA GLY A 18 -20.08 -3.16 -0.90
C GLY A 18 -20.66 -4.58 -0.89
N THR A 19 -20.46 -5.34 -1.99
CA THR A 19 -20.81 -6.76 -2.06
C THR A 19 -20.04 -7.56 -0.99
N LEU A 20 -20.57 -8.71 -0.54
CA LEU A 20 -19.86 -9.58 0.43
C LEU A 20 -18.48 -10.01 -0.08
N THR A 21 -18.32 -10.12 -1.39
CA THR A 21 -17.04 -10.44 -2.03
C THR A 21 -16.05 -9.30 -1.86
N GLU A 22 -16.45 -8.05 -2.11
CA GLU A 22 -15.59 -6.87 -1.91
C GLU A 22 -15.19 -6.72 -0.44
N ARG A 23 -16.12 -6.99 0.49
CA ARG A 23 -15.81 -6.99 1.92
C ARG A 23 -14.80 -8.06 2.29
N ALA A 24 -14.93 -9.27 1.77
CA ALA A 24 -13.97 -10.36 1.98
C ALA A 24 -12.59 -10.01 1.40
N ASP A 25 -12.55 -9.33 0.24
CA ASP A 25 -11.31 -8.86 -0.39
C ASP A 25 -10.64 -7.76 0.42
N SER A 26 -11.42 -6.80 0.91
CA SER A 26 -10.95 -5.71 1.76
C SER A 26 -10.36 -6.24 3.08
N LEU A 27 -11.06 -7.14 3.76
CA LEU A 27 -10.55 -7.78 4.98
C LEU A 27 -9.27 -8.59 4.74
N ASN A 28 -9.17 -9.28 3.59
CA ASN A 28 -7.95 -9.98 3.23
C ASN A 28 -6.76 -9.02 2.98
N ALA A 29 -7.00 -7.89 2.34
CA ALA A 29 -5.98 -6.86 2.15
C ALA A 29 -5.53 -6.22 3.48
N ALA A 30 -6.48 -6.02 4.42
CA ALA A 30 -6.15 -5.61 5.80
C ALA A 30 -5.27 -6.65 6.50
N LEU A 31 -5.57 -7.95 6.40
CA LEU A 31 -4.74 -9.00 6.97
C LEU A 31 -3.31 -8.99 6.41
N GLU A 32 -3.14 -8.81 5.11
CA GLU A 32 -1.80 -8.71 4.49
C GLU A 32 -1.03 -7.48 5.01
N ALA A 33 -1.67 -6.34 5.15
CA ALA A 33 -1.06 -5.14 5.73
C ALA A 33 -0.67 -5.35 7.22
N GLY A 34 -1.50 -6.06 7.99
CA GLY A 34 -1.26 -6.38 9.40
C GLY A 34 -0.26 -7.51 9.65
N ARG A 35 0.20 -8.21 8.62
CA ARG A 35 1.08 -9.38 8.73
C ARG A 35 2.40 -9.05 9.42
N GLY A 36 2.76 -9.82 10.45
CA GLY A 36 3.97 -9.60 11.27
C GLY A 36 3.84 -8.48 12.32
N ARG A 37 2.65 -7.87 12.46
CA ARG A 37 2.32 -6.85 13.47
C ARG A 37 1.23 -7.38 14.39
N ILE A 38 0.21 -7.94 13.81
CA ILE A 38 -0.89 -8.59 14.51
C ILE A 38 -0.50 -10.04 14.83
N GLU A 39 -1.11 -10.59 15.86
CA GLU A 39 -0.88 -11.96 16.32
C GLU A 39 -1.07 -12.98 15.17
N THR A 40 -0.07 -13.83 14.95
CA THR A 40 -0.05 -14.80 13.84
C THR A 40 -1.26 -15.72 13.87
N THR A 41 -1.69 -16.15 15.06
CA THR A 41 -2.86 -17.02 15.25
C THR A 41 -4.15 -16.36 14.78
N LEU A 42 -4.32 -15.05 15.01
CA LEU A 42 -5.46 -14.28 14.52
C LEU A 42 -5.42 -14.15 12.99
N ILE A 43 -4.25 -13.83 12.43
CA ILE A 43 -4.05 -13.71 10.97
C ILE A 43 -4.42 -15.04 10.27
N GLU A 44 -3.88 -16.17 10.74
CA GLU A 44 -4.11 -17.49 10.12
C GLU A 44 -5.57 -17.92 10.22
N ARG A 45 -6.19 -17.76 11.40
CA ARG A 45 -7.60 -18.07 11.62
C ARG A 45 -8.50 -17.22 10.71
N SER A 46 -8.27 -15.91 10.66
CA SER A 46 -9.05 -14.98 9.85
C SER A 46 -8.86 -15.25 8.35
N ALA A 47 -7.63 -15.50 7.89
CA ALA A 47 -7.35 -15.86 6.49
C ALA A 47 -8.06 -17.15 6.07
N THR A 48 -8.08 -18.17 6.96
CA THR A 48 -8.79 -19.42 6.70
C THR A 48 -10.30 -19.18 6.59
N THR A 49 -10.86 -18.36 7.46
CA THR A 49 -12.30 -18.05 7.46
C THR A 49 -12.68 -17.23 6.22
N ILE A 50 -11.87 -16.22 5.85
CA ILE A 50 -12.09 -15.43 4.62
C ILE A 50 -11.97 -16.30 3.37
N SER A 51 -10.99 -17.23 3.31
CA SER A 51 -10.86 -18.16 2.19
C SER A 51 -12.09 -19.04 2.02
N ARG A 52 -12.63 -19.57 3.13
CA ARG A 52 -13.88 -20.34 3.13
C ARG A 52 -15.09 -19.48 2.74
N ALA A 53 -15.12 -18.23 3.19
CA ALA A 53 -16.17 -17.28 2.81
C ALA A 53 -16.13 -17.01 1.29
N ARG A 54 -14.96 -16.75 0.73
CA ARG A 54 -14.77 -16.56 -0.72
C ARG A 54 -15.17 -17.78 -1.54
N GLU A 55 -14.77 -18.98 -1.13
CA GLU A 55 -15.17 -20.21 -1.78
C GLU A 55 -16.69 -20.35 -1.79
N ARG A 56 -17.36 -20.04 -0.67
CA ARG A 56 -18.83 -20.06 -0.61
C ARG A 56 -19.48 -18.97 -1.47
N LEU A 57 -18.92 -17.76 -1.48
CA LEU A 57 -19.43 -16.66 -2.30
C LEU A 57 -19.22 -16.89 -3.80
N SER A 58 -18.14 -17.55 -4.22
CA SER A 58 -17.90 -17.91 -5.63
C SER A 58 -18.90 -18.94 -6.15
N LEU A 59 -19.45 -19.78 -5.26
CA LEU A 59 -20.48 -20.77 -5.58
C LEU A 59 -21.90 -20.22 -5.53
N SER A 60 -22.11 -18.99 -5.01
CA SER A 60 -23.44 -18.42 -4.77
C SER A 60 -23.41 -16.90 -4.85
N ALA A 61 -24.00 -16.33 -5.91
CA ALA A 61 -24.35 -14.91 -5.91
C ALA A 61 -25.35 -14.59 -4.79
N GLU A 62 -25.49 -13.33 -4.41
CA GLU A 62 -26.40 -12.86 -3.33
C GLU A 62 -27.89 -13.17 -3.60
N HIS A 63 -28.23 -13.45 -4.87
CA HIS A 63 -29.58 -13.80 -5.32
C HIS A 63 -29.72 -15.30 -5.53
N THR A 64 -30.88 -15.86 -5.19
CA THR A 64 -31.25 -17.21 -5.59
C THR A 64 -31.74 -17.18 -7.04
N ILE A 65 -31.05 -17.88 -7.92
CA ILE A 65 -31.35 -17.90 -9.35
C ILE A 65 -32.07 -19.20 -9.71
N VAL A 66 -33.31 -19.11 -10.18
CA VAL A 66 -34.15 -20.22 -10.61
C VAL A 66 -34.37 -20.13 -12.10
N GLY A 67 -33.90 -21.10 -12.87
CA GLY A 67 -34.08 -21.16 -14.32
C GLY A 67 -35.16 -22.14 -14.73
N PHE A 68 -36.14 -21.69 -15.52
CA PHE A 68 -37.15 -22.55 -16.15
C PHE A 68 -36.67 -23.01 -17.52
N PHE A 69 -36.56 -24.30 -17.69
CA PHE A 69 -36.00 -24.98 -18.84
C PHE A 69 -36.95 -26.05 -19.37
N GLY A 70 -36.99 -26.28 -20.67
CA GLY A 70 -37.84 -27.31 -21.26
C GLY A 70 -38.12 -27.08 -22.75
N ALA A 71 -38.74 -28.05 -23.41
CA ALA A 71 -39.05 -28.03 -24.85
C ALA A 71 -40.11 -26.99 -25.23
N THR A 72 -40.13 -26.63 -26.52
CA THR A 72 -41.19 -25.80 -27.09
C THR A 72 -42.56 -26.39 -26.82
N GLY A 73 -43.47 -25.61 -26.24
CA GLY A 73 -44.84 -26.02 -25.93
C GLY A 73 -45.03 -26.71 -24.60
N SER A 74 -43.97 -26.97 -23.79
CA SER A 74 -44.09 -27.52 -22.44
C SER A 74 -44.76 -26.57 -21.43
N GLY A 75 -44.94 -25.31 -21.79
CA GLY A 75 -45.60 -24.31 -20.96
C GLY A 75 -44.67 -23.60 -19.98
N LYS A 76 -43.38 -23.53 -20.25
CA LYS A 76 -42.35 -22.82 -19.41
C LYS A 76 -42.77 -21.41 -19.01
N SER A 77 -43.03 -20.56 -20.03
CA SER A 77 -43.41 -19.15 -19.81
C SER A 77 -44.74 -19.01 -19.05
N SER A 78 -45.67 -19.98 -19.27
CA SER A 78 -46.91 -20.01 -18.49
C SER A 78 -46.66 -20.39 -17.04
N LEU A 79 -45.77 -21.36 -16.78
CA LEU A 79 -45.37 -21.78 -15.43
C LEU A 79 -44.56 -20.68 -14.73
N PHE A 80 -43.63 -20.05 -15.44
CA PHE A 80 -42.90 -18.88 -14.96
C PHE A 80 -43.85 -17.77 -14.48
N ASN A 81 -44.84 -17.40 -15.31
CA ASN A 81 -45.85 -16.41 -14.93
C ASN A 81 -46.69 -16.85 -13.72
N ALA A 82 -47.05 -18.13 -13.64
CA ALA A 82 -47.84 -18.68 -12.55
C ALA A 82 -47.03 -18.69 -11.22
N VAL A 83 -45.75 -19.00 -11.28
CA VAL A 83 -44.84 -18.94 -10.12
C VAL A 83 -44.60 -17.49 -9.72
N ALA A 84 -44.37 -16.59 -10.68
CA ALA A 84 -44.19 -15.16 -10.43
C ALA A 84 -45.47 -14.47 -9.92
N GLY A 85 -46.64 -15.07 -10.08
CA GLY A 85 -47.93 -14.47 -9.70
C GLY A 85 -48.39 -13.33 -10.61
N GLN A 86 -47.67 -13.06 -11.68
CA GLN A 86 -47.90 -11.96 -12.63
C GLN A 86 -47.62 -12.39 -14.06
N LYS A 87 -48.29 -11.73 -15.03
CA LYS A 87 -48.06 -11.99 -16.48
C LYS A 87 -46.84 -11.19 -16.96
N LEU A 88 -45.64 -11.71 -16.73
CA LEU A 88 -44.35 -11.08 -17.08
C LEU A 88 -43.88 -11.55 -18.46
N ALA A 89 -43.84 -12.85 -18.69
CA ALA A 89 -43.45 -13.44 -19.98
C ALA A 89 -44.64 -13.55 -20.94
N ARG A 90 -44.36 -13.36 -22.24
CA ARG A 90 -45.39 -13.53 -23.29
C ARG A 90 -45.59 -15.01 -23.57
N ALA A 91 -46.67 -15.58 -23.06
CA ALA A 91 -47.13 -16.91 -23.43
C ALA A 91 -48.00 -16.78 -24.70
N ALA A 92 -47.53 -17.23 -25.85
CA ALA A 92 -48.30 -17.22 -27.09
C ALA A 92 -48.37 -18.62 -27.70
N HIS A 93 -49.52 -18.92 -28.36
CA HIS A 93 -49.72 -20.20 -29.05
C HIS A 93 -49.00 -20.30 -30.42
N THR A 94 -48.36 -19.21 -30.90
CA THR A 94 -47.65 -19.17 -32.19
C THR A 94 -46.14 -19.33 -31.98
N ARG A 95 -45.49 -20.25 -32.69
CA ARG A 95 -44.07 -20.62 -32.59
C ARG A 95 -43.15 -19.70 -33.39
N PRO A 96 -41.92 -19.39 -32.93
CA PRO A 96 -41.34 -19.53 -31.60
C PRO A 96 -41.64 -18.31 -30.73
N THR A 97 -41.88 -18.48 -29.41
CA THR A 97 -42.36 -17.43 -28.52
C THR A 97 -41.25 -16.73 -27.73
N THR A 98 -40.22 -17.44 -27.33
CA THR A 98 -39.15 -16.91 -26.49
C THR A 98 -37.83 -16.91 -27.26
N VAL A 99 -37.43 -15.76 -27.77
CA VAL A 99 -36.18 -15.58 -28.56
C VAL A 99 -34.99 -15.20 -27.68
N ALA A 100 -35.25 -14.58 -26.54
CA ALA A 100 -34.24 -14.16 -25.57
C ALA A 100 -34.65 -14.58 -24.14
N ALA A 101 -33.69 -14.82 -23.27
CA ALA A 101 -33.97 -15.10 -21.87
C ALA A 101 -34.57 -13.86 -21.19
N GLN A 102 -35.60 -14.09 -20.37
CA GLN A 102 -36.25 -13.05 -19.58
C GLN A 102 -36.06 -13.30 -18.09
N ALA A 103 -35.78 -12.23 -17.31
CA ALA A 103 -35.63 -12.28 -15.86
C ALA A 103 -36.75 -11.51 -15.15
N ALA A 104 -37.28 -12.11 -14.08
CA ALA A 104 -38.06 -11.41 -13.07
C ALA A 104 -37.22 -11.35 -11.78
N VAL A 105 -37.03 -10.14 -11.25
CA VAL A 105 -36.07 -9.87 -10.18
C VAL A 105 -36.78 -9.26 -8.96
N TRP A 106 -36.62 -9.88 -7.83
CA TRP A 106 -37.00 -9.36 -6.52
C TRP A 106 -35.72 -9.13 -5.71
N GLY A 107 -35.50 -7.89 -5.26
CA GLY A 107 -34.22 -7.46 -4.67
C GLY A 107 -33.25 -6.97 -5.76
N ARG A 108 -33.28 -5.65 -6.03
CA ARG A 108 -32.54 -5.06 -7.17
C ARG A 108 -31.04 -4.98 -6.93
N GLU A 109 -30.63 -4.79 -5.68
CA GLU A 109 -29.23 -4.54 -5.31
C GLU A 109 -28.36 -5.76 -5.64
N GLY A 110 -27.33 -5.58 -6.49
CA GLY A 110 -26.42 -6.65 -6.93
C GLY A 110 -26.94 -7.57 -8.05
N SER A 111 -28.23 -7.44 -8.50
CA SER A 111 -28.78 -8.29 -9.56
C SER A 111 -28.32 -7.90 -10.96
N GLU A 112 -27.99 -6.63 -11.19
CA GLU A 112 -27.69 -6.11 -12.54
C GLU A 112 -26.39 -6.71 -13.09
N GLU A 113 -25.34 -6.83 -12.28
CA GLU A 113 -24.05 -7.40 -12.69
C GLU A 113 -24.17 -8.88 -13.08
N VAL A 114 -24.95 -9.64 -12.31
CA VAL A 114 -25.19 -11.06 -12.58
C VAL A 114 -25.98 -11.22 -13.88
N LEU A 115 -27.01 -10.40 -14.12
CA LEU A 115 -27.82 -10.46 -15.32
C LEU A 115 -27.09 -9.96 -16.56
N ASP A 116 -26.21 -8.96 -16.44
CA ASP A 116 -25.32 -8.50 -17.51
C ASP A 116 -24.37 -9.61 -17.93
N TRP A 117 -23.76 -10.27 -16.93
CA TRP A 117 -22.85 -11.37 -17.17
C TRP A 117 -23.56 -12.60 -17.80
N LEU A 118 -24.81 -12.89 -17.38
CA LEU A 118 -25.65 -13.93 -17.99
C LEU A 118 -26.16 -13.54 -19.40
N GLY A 119 -26.02 -12.27 -19.80
CA GLY A 119 -26.48 -11.76 -21.08
C GLY A 119 -28.01 -11.63 -21.17
N VAL A 120 -28.70 -11.48 -20.02
CA VAL A 120 -30.15 -11.31 -19.96
C VAL A 120 -30.49 -9.84 -20.15
N SER A 121 -31.04 -9.51 -21.32
CA SER A 121 -31.43 -8.14 -21.67
C SER A 121 -32.84 -7.76 -21.23
N GLU A 122 -33.78 -8.74 -21.21
CA GLU A 122 -35.18 -8.51 -20.80
C GLU A 122 -35.31 -8.71 -19.29
N ARG A 123 -35.39 -7.61 -18.52
CA ARG A 123 -35.45 -7.60 -17.06
C ARG A 123 -36.72 -6.92 -16.59
N VAL A 124 -37.46 -7.57 -15.72
CA VAL A 124 -38.66 -7.04 -15.12
C VAL A 124 -38.46 -7.03 -13.60
N TYR A 125 -38.71 -5.89 -12.98
CA TYR A 125 -38.70 -5.70 -11.54
C TYR A 125 -40.14 -5.56 -11.04
N PRO A 126 -40.80 -6.67 -10.68
CA PRO A 126 -42.24 -6.66 -10.40
C PRO A 126 -42.61 -5.79 -9.19
N LEU A 127 -41.78 -5.78 -8.15
CA LEU A 127 -41.95 -5.02 -6.93
C LEU A 127 -40.56 -4.72 -6.32
N GLU A 128 -40.41 -3.55 -5.69
CA GLU A 128 -39.12 -3.15 -5.09
C GLU A 128 -38.83 -3.84 -3.75
N ASP A 129 -39.87 -4.35 -3.06
CA ASP A 129 -39.72 -4.98 -1.75
C ASP A 129 -39.48 -6.51 -1.91
N PRO A 130 -38.32 -7.03 -1.48
CA PRO A 130 -38.05 -8.45 -1.45
C PRO A 130 -39.03 -9.26 -0.61
N ALA A 131 -39.70 -8.65 0.37
CA ALA A 131 -40.71 -9.30 1.20
C ALA A 131 -42.00 -9.65 0.43
N GLU A 132 -42.24 -9.01 -0.73
CA GLU A 132 -43.38 -9.27 -1.59
C GLU A 132 -43.06 -10.27 -2.71
N ALA A 133 -41.88 -10.89 -2.69
CA ALA A 133 -41.54 -11.94 -3.64
C ALA A 133 -42.53 -13.12 -3.52
N PRO A 134 -42.90 -13.75 -4.64
CA PRO A 134 -43.86 -14.86 -4.65
C PRO A 134 -43.38 -16.09 -3.88
N ILE A 135 -42.12 -16.09 -3.52
CA ILE A 135 -41.43 -17.15 -2.78
C ILE A 135 -40.64 -16.45 -1.66
N THR A 136 -41.24 -16.32 -0.48
CA THR A 136 -40.58 -15.74 0.70
C THR A 136 -40.07 -16.82 1.64
N PRO A 137 -38.97 -16.60 2.36
CA PRO A 137 -38.49 -17.52 3.40
C PRO A 137 -39.51 -17.79 4.49
N GLU A 138 -40.47 -16.88 4.73
CA GLU A 138 -41.50 -17.00 5.76
C GLU A 138 -42.62 -17.98 5.39
N MET A 139 -42.83 -18.31 4.11
CA MET A 139 -43.72 -19.38 3.67
C MET A 139 -43.22 -20.79 4.07
N LEU A 140 -42.08 -20.87 4.74
CA LEU A 140 -41.32 -22.10 4.97
C LEU A 140 -41.38 -22.67 6.38
N VAL A 141 -42.14 -22.10 7.30
CA VAL A 141 -42.41 -22.73 8.58
C VAL A 141 -43.70 -23.54 8.43
N PRO A 142 -43.62 -24.83 8.12
CA PRO A 142 -44.82 -25.66 8.23
C PRO A 142 -45.20 -25.72 9.71
N GLU A 143 -46.37 -25.22 10.08
CA GLU A 143 -46.91 -25.29 11.44
C GLU A 143 -47.10 -26.75 11.91
N THR A 144 -46.91 -27.72 11.06
CA THR A 144 -46.94 -29.17 11.39
C THR A 144 -46.06 -29.96 10.43
N PRO A 145 -45.25 -30.91 10.92
CA PRO A 145 -44.58 -31.86 10.02
C PRO A 145 -45.64 -32.73 9.35
N SER A 146 -45.99 -32.38 8.12
CA SER A 146 -46.82 -33.24 7.30
C SER A 146 -46.09 -34.57 7.07
N ALA A 147 -46.71 -35.65 7.46
CA ALA A 147 -46.26 -37.05 7.39
C ALA A 147 -46.07 -37.57 5.93
N ALA A 148 -45.78 -36.71 4.97
CA ALA A 148 -45.64 -37.05 3.54
C ALA A 148 -44.16 -37.15 3.09
N LEU A 149 -43.19 -36.98 3.98
CA LEU A 149 -41.80 -37.35 3.69
C LEU A 149 -41.60 -38.79 4.11
N ASN A 150 -41.75 -39.72 3.18
CA ASN A 150 -41.43 -41.13 3.40
C ASN A 150 -39.98 -41.24 3.90
N GLU A 151 -39.82 -41.76 5.13
CA GLU A 151 -38.53 -41.99 5.84
C GLU A 151 -37.65 -43.08 5.20
N THR A 152 -37.99 -43.56 4.01
CA THR A 152 -37.28 -44.67 3.38
C THR A 152 -36.54 -44.20 2.11
N ARG A 153 -35.25 -43.97 2.31
CA ARG A 153 -34.13 -43.74 1.39
C ARG A 153 -33.61 -42.33 1.34
N VAL A 154 -32.67 -42.09 2.27
CA VAL A 154 -31.74 -40.97 2.18
C VAL A 154 -30.70 -41.34 1.14
N PRO A 155 -30.56 -40.62 0.03
CA PRO A 155 -29.42 -40.73 -0.86
C PRO A 155 -28.15 -40.24 -0.10
N ALA A 156 -26.99 -40.72 -0.52
CA ALA A 156 -25.68 -40.43 0.03
C ALA A 156 -25.43 -38.94 0.38
N PRO A 157 -24.47 -38.57 1.28
CA PRO A 157 -24.33 -37.26 1.89
C PRO A 157 -23.97 -36.20 0.86
N GLY A 158 -24.99 -35.74 0.15
CA GLY A 158 -24.95 -34.60 -0.74
C GLY A 158 -25.34 -33.31 -0.01
N LEU A 159 -25.48 -32.25 -0.75
CA LEU A 159 -25.85 -30.88 -0.36
C LEU A 159 -26.99 -30.82 0.69
N TRP A 160 -27.97 -31.75 0.66
CA TRP A 160 -29.09 -31.82 1.61
C TRP A 160 -28.74 -32.10 3.07
N ASN A 161 -27.76 -32.95 3.34
CA ASN A 161 -27.29 -33.15 4.72
C ASN A 161 -26.53 -31.92 5.24
N ARG A 162 -25.85 -31.20 4.36
CA ARG A 162 -25.22 -29.91 4.68
C ARG A 162 -26.27 -28.82 4.94
N ILE A 163 -27.32 -28.75 4.15
CA ILE A 163 -28.42 -27.78 4.32
C ILE A 163 -29.20 -28.07 5.62
N ARG A 164 -29.53 -29.34 5.91
CA ARG A 164 -30.28 -29.73 7.10
C ARG A 164 -29.55 -29.50 8.42
N THR A 165 -28.23 -29.60 8.44
CA THR A 165 -27.41 -29.26 9.62
C THR A 165 -27.22 -27.76 9.81
N MET A 166 -27.54 -26.96 8.80
CA MET A 166 -27.38 -25.50 8.82
C MET A 166 -28.61 -24.74 9.32
N VAL A 167 -29.81 -25.32 9.28
CA VAL A 167 -31.05 -24.68 9.78
C VAL A 167 -31.19 -24.91 11.29
N GLY A 168 -30.35 -24.26 12.08
CA GLY A 168 -30.45 -24.19 13.54
C GLY A 168 -31.33 -23.01 13.95
N LYS A 169 -32.19 -23.22 14.94
CA LYS A 169 -33.15 -22.27 15.52
C LYS A 169 -32.50 -20.91 15.88
N GLY A 170 -32.92 -19.86 15.19
CA GLY A 170 -32.55 -18.48 15.55
C GLY A 170 -33.38 -17.49 14.74
N GLN A 171 -34.41 -16.92 15.36
CA GLN A 171 -35.15 -15.80 14.79
C GLN A 171 -34.32 -14.51 14.92
N THR A 172 -33.92 -13.92 13.81
CA THR A 172 -33.50 -12.52 13.73
C THR A 172 -33.93 -11.94 12.40
N HIS A 173 -34.48 -10.75 12.40
CA HIS A 173 -34.92 -10.01 11.23
C HIS A 173 -33.82 -9.91 10.18
N THR A 174 -34.05 -10.52 9.03
CA THR A 174 -33.03 -10.72 8.01
C THR A 174 -33.36 -9.98 6.74
N ARG A 175 -32.37 -9.28 6.18
CA ARG A 175 -32.37 -8.92 4.77
C ARG A 175 -32.56 -10.21 3.97
N SER A 176 -33.72 -10.38 3.35
CA SER A 176 -34.05 -11.45 2.42
C SER A 176 -33.06 -11.39 1.27
N GLY A 177 -32.35 -12.47 0.99
CA GLY A 177 -31.60 -12.60 -0.27
C GLY A 177 -32.55 -12.41 -1.46
N GLY A 178 -32.10 -11.77 -2.51
CA GLY A 178 -32.90 -11.54 -3.71
C GLY A 178 -33.26 -12.85 -4.41
N LEU A 179 -34.35 -12.83 -5.18
CA LEU A 179 -34.79 -13.94 -6.04
C LEU A 179 -34.78 -13.49 -7.51
N ILE A 180 -34.15 -14.29 -8.35
CA ILE A 180 -34.16 -14.11 -9.80
C ILE A 180 -34.82 -15.35 -10.43
N LEU A 181 -35.94 -15.17 -11.09
CA LEU A 181 -36.56 -16.20 -11.94
C LEU A 181 -36.17 -15.93 -13.39
N LEU A 182 -35.66 -16.94 -14.07
CA LEU A 182 -35.26 -16.86 -15.48
C LEU A 182 -36.19 -17.73 -16.33
N ASP A 183 -36.87 -17.16 -17.33
CA ASP A 183 -37.51 -17.89 -18.41
C ASP A 183 -36.51 -18.07 -19.56
N LEU A 184 -36.00 -19.28 -19.71
CA LEU A 184 -34.97 -19.60 -20.68
C LEU A 184 -35.57 -19.89 -22.05
N PRO A 185 -34.89 -19.57 -23.17
CA PRO A 185 -35.36 -19.90 -24.50
C PRO A 185 -35.49 -21.42 -24.69
N ASP A 186 -36.34 -21.80 -25.64
CA ASP A 186 -36.58 -23.22 -25.99
C ASP A 186 -35.27 -23.85 -26.48
N PHE A 187 -34.88 -24.98 -25.92
CA PHE A 187 -33.63 -25.67 -26.27
C PHE A 187 -33.76 -26.46 -27.61
N ASP A 188 -34.99 -26.84 -28.02
CA ASP A 188 -35.28 -27.49 -29.29
C ASP A 188 -35.38 -26.50 -30.45
N SER A 189 -35.11 -25.21 -30.22
CA SER A 189 -35.04 -24.21 -31.28
C SER A 189 -33.76 -24.42 -32.13
N VAL A 190 -33.93 -24.34 -33.46
CA VAL A 190 -32.91 -24.64 -34.50
C VAL A 190 -31.67 -23.71 -34.44
N ARG A 191 -31.61 -22.73 -33.53
CA ARG A 191 -30.53 -21.75 -33.42
C ARG A 191 -29.41 -22.24 -32.49
N ARG A 192 -28.21 -22.42 -33.02
CA ARG A 192 -27.03 -22.78 -32.25
C ARG A 192 -26.72 -21.79 -31.09
N ASP A 193 -27.02 -20.51 -31.31
CA ASP A 193 -26.79 -19.44 -30.34
C ASP A 193 -27.59 -19.64 -29.03
N ASN A 194 -28.80 -20.21 -29.13
CA ASN A 194 -29.64 -20.49 -27.95
C ASN A 194 -29.08 -21.66 -27.10
N ARG A 195 -28.44 -22.64 -27.74
CA ARG A 195 -27.85 -23.78 -27.04
C ARG A 195 -26.65 -23.36 -26.20
N GLU A 196 -25.74 -22.58 -26.77
CA GLU A 196 -24.58 -22.04 -26.03
C GLU A 196 -25.01 -21.12 -24.87
N LEU A 197 -26.09 -20.35 -25.05
CA LEU A 197 -26.67 -19.51 -24.02
C LEU A 197 -27.21 -20.35 -22.86
N VAL A 198 -27.95 -21.40 -23.15
CA VAL A 198 -28.51 -22.31 -22.14
C VAL A 198 -27.41 -23.06 -21.41
N GLU A 199 -26.42 -23.62 -22.10
CA GLU A 199 -25.27 -24.30 -21.49
C GLU A 199 -24.48 -23.38 -20.55
N ARG A 200 -24.30 -22.13 -20.93
CA ARG A 200 -23.67 -21.13 -20.08
C ARG A 200 -24.50 -20.84 -18.83
N MET A 201 -25.80 -20.61 -18.98
CA MET A 201 -26.69 -20.26 -17.88
C MET A 201 -26.85 -21.37 -16.85
N VAL A 202 -26.89 -22.64 -17.30
CA VAL A 202 -27.07 -23.79 -16.40
C VAL A 202 -26.00 -23.88 -15.32
N GLY A 203 -24.77 -23.50 -15.63
CA GLY A 203 -23.65 -23.50 -14.62
C GLY A 203 -23.82 -22.48 -13.50
N TYR A 204 -24.75 -21.52 -13.63
CA TYR A 204 -24.92 -20.39 -12.70
C TYR A 204 -26.28 -20.30 -12.03
N VAL A 205 -27.21 -21.17 -12.46
CA VAL A 205 -28.53 -21.28 -11.87
C VAL A 205 -28.46 -22.16 -10.64
N ASP A 206 -29.02 -21.70 -9.51
CA ASP A 206 -29.07 -22.48 -8.26
C ASP A 206 -30.02 -23.64 -8.32
N VAL A 207 -31.16 -23.41 -9.01
CA VAL A 207 -32.20 -24.45 -9.26
C VAL A 207 -32.60 -24.40 -10.71
N LEU A 208 -32.44 -25.53 -11.39
CA LEU A 208 -32.94 -25.75 -12.73
C LEU A 208 -34.31 -26.44 -12.67
N VAL A 209 -35.37 -25.71 -12.99
CA VAL A 209 -36.72 -26.26 -13.08
C VAL A 209 -36.93 -26.79 -14.50
N TRP A 210 -36.89 -28.10 -14.63
CA TRP A 210 -37.10 -28.75 -15.89
C TRP A 210 -38.59 -29.02 -16.11
N VAL A 211 -39.18 -28.32 -17.09
CA VAL A 211 -40.60 -28.33 -17.40
C VAL A 211 -40.87 -29.28 -18.57
N VAL A 212 -41.57 -30.37 -18.29
CA VAL A 212 -42.04 -31.34 -19.29
C VAL A 212 -43.56 -31.31 -19.39
N ASP A 213 -44.07 -31.74 -20.52
CA ASP A 213 -45.49 -31.91 -20.76
C ASP A 213 -45.85 -33.39 -20.95
N PRO A 214 -47.13 -33.79 -20.78
CA PRO A 214 -47.56 -35.19 -20.88
C PRO A 214 -47.37 -35.84 -22.26
N GLN A 215 -47.14 -35.02 -23.31
CA GLN A 215 -46.98 -35.54 -24.67
C GLN A 215 -45.55 -35.81 -25.04
N LYS A 216 -44.57 -35.07 -24.39
CA LYS A 216 -43.15 -35.10 -24.77
C LYS A 216 -42.23 -35.52 -23.64
N TYR A 217 -42.73 -35.87 -22.43
CA TYR A 217 -41.86 -36.22 -21.28
C TYR A 217 -40.94 -37.40 -21.56
N ALA A 218 -41.30 -38.30 -22.51
CA ALA A 218 -40.52 -39.48 -22.89
C ALA A 218 -39.72 -39.29 -24.19
N ASP A 219 -39.50 -38.08 -24.66
CA ASP A 219 -38.71 -37.82 -25.88
C ASP A 219 -37.22 -38.13 -25.65
N ALA A 220 -36.69 -39.15 -26.32
CA ALA A 220 -35.33 -39.63 -26.19
C ALA A 220 -34.27 -38.55 -26.53
N VAL A 221 -34.57 -37.68 -27.50
CA VAL A 221 -33.67 -36.56 -27.85
C VAL A 221 -33.53 -35.60 -26.68
N LEU A 222 -34.62 -35.35 -25.98
CA LEU A 222 -34.67 -34.52 -24.80
C LEU A 222 -33.77 -35.07 -23.69
N HIS A 223 -33.87 -36.36 -23.45
CA HIS A 223 -33.13 -37.04 -22.37
C HIS A 223 -31.62 -37.10 -22.66
N HIS A 224 -31.20 -37.58 -23.82
CA HIS A 224 -29.79 -37.83 -24.13
C HIS A 224 -29.00 -36.58 -24.53
N GLU A 225 -29.63 -35.64 -25.26
CA GLU A 225 -28.91 -34.48 -25.76
C GLU A 225 -28.85 -33.32 -24.75
N PHE A 226 -29.80 -33.24 -23.81
CA PHE A 226 -29.92 -32.08 -22.93
C PHE A 226 -29.82 -32.43 -21.44
N ILE A 227 -30.54 -33.44 -20.97
CA ILE A 227 -30.69 -33.69 -19.53
C ILE A 227 -29.47 -34.40 -18.99
N GLU A 228 -28.99 -35.44 -19.65
CA GLU A 228 -27.82 -36.21 -19.24
C GLU A 228 -26.54 -35.35 -19.18
N PRO A 229 -26.22 -34.49 -20.17
CA PRO A 229 -25.11 -33.54 -20.06
C PRO A 229 -25.28 -32.49 -18.95
N LEU A 230 -26.52 -32.01 -18.73
CA LEU A 230 -26.80 -30.99 -17.72
C LEU A 230 -26.68 -31.55 -16.29
N ALA A 231 -27.03 -32.81 -16.07
CA ALA A 231 -26.85 -33.50 -14.81
C ALA A 231 -25.34 -33.58 -14.39
N ALA A 232 -24.45 -33.71 -15.38
CA ALA A 232 -23.00 -33.78 -15.15
C ALA A 232 -22.41 -32.47 -14.61
N HIS A 233 -23.09 -31.32 -14.79
CA HIS A 233 -22.61 -30.00 -14.33
C HIS A 233 -22.93 -29.70 -12.86
N GLY A 234 -23.55 -30.63 -12.10
CA GLY A 234 -23.69 -30.55 -10.64
C GLY A 234 -24.76 -29.57 -10.12
N GLY A 235 -25.61 -29.03 -10.99
CA GLY A 235 -26.74 -28.17 -10.62
C GLY A 235 -27.84 -28.93 -9.88
N THR A 236 -28.55 -28.23 -8.96
CA THR A 236 -29.73 -28.79 -8.31
C THR A 236 -30.91 -28.73 -9.29
N MET A 237 -31.51 -29.88 -9.64
CA MET A 237 -32.57 -29.99 -10.64
C MET A 237 -33.91 -30.34 -10.00
N LEU A 238 -34.97 -29.74 -10.50
CA LEU A 238 -36.36 -30.08 -10.16
C LEU A 238 -37.13 -30.42 -11.45
N CYS A 239 -37.68 -31.63 -11.53
CA CYS A 239 -38.49 -32.05 -12.68
C CYS A 239 -39.95 -31.76 -12.39
N VAL A 240 -40.60 -31.06 -13.32
CA VAL A 240 -42.00 -30.62 -13.20
C VAL A 240 -42.79 -31.06 -14.42
N LEU A 241 -43.78 -31.93 -14.21
CA LEU A 241 -44.76 -32.31 -15.21
C LEU A 241 -45.87 -31.24 -15.25
N ASN A 242 -45.75 -30.31 -16.19
CA ASN A 242 -46.74 -29.24 -16.38
C ASN A 242 -47.91 -29.75 -17.24
N GLN A 243 -48.97 -28.97 -17.35
CA GLN A 243 -50.20 -29.33 -18.07
C GLN A 243 -50.86 -30.61 -17.51
N SER A 244 -50.72 -30.88 -16.22
CA SER A 244 -51.34 -32.02 -15.55
C SER A 244 -52.86 -32.04 -15.65
N ASP A 245 -53.48 -30.91 -15.95
CA ASP A 245 -54.91 -30.77 -16.20
C ASP A 245 -55.38 -31.40 -17.53
N LEU A 246 -54.45 -31.84 -18.38
CA LEU A 246 -54.74 -32.61 -19.59
C LEU A 246 -54.85 -34.13 -19.34
N LEU A 247 -54.49 -34.59 -18.15
CA LEU A 247 -54.51 -35.98 -17.74
C LEU A 247 -55.69 -36.26 -16.80
N ASP A 248 -56.30 -37.44 -16.94
CA ASP A 248 -57.29 -37.90 -15.99
C ASP A 248 -56.65 -38.31 -14.63
N ALA A 249 -57.45 -38.36 -13.57
CA ALA A 249 -57.02 -38.77 -12.26
C ALA A 249 -56.41 -40.20 -12.18
N HIS A 250 -56.75 -41.06 -13.16
CA HIS A 250 -56.20 -42.40 -13.29
C HIS A 250 -54.85 -42.41 -14.02
N ASP A 251 -54.65 -41.55 -15.02
CA ASP A 251 -53.46 -41.55 -15.87
C ASP A 251 -52.29 -40.74 -15.26
N LEU A 252 -52.58 -39.71 -14.50
CA LEU A 252 -51.57 -38.86 -13.87
C LEU A 252 -50.53 -39.63 -13.02
N PRO A 253 -50.91 -40.56 -12.13
CA PRO A 253 -49.95 -41.37 -11.38
C PRO A 253 -49.07 -42.23 -12.28
N GLN A 254 -49.64 -42.82 -13.33
CA GLN A 254 -48.90 -43.68 -14.27
C GLN A 254 -47.83 -42.90 -15.05
N VAL A 255 -48.19 -41.72 -15.52
CA VAL A 255 -47.25 -40.82 -16.22
C VAL A 255 -46.11 -40.34 -15.28
N LEU A 256 -46.42 -40.01 -14.04
CA LEU A 256 -45.42 -39.66 -13.04
C LEU A 256 -44.49 -40.83 -12.73
N ASP A 257 -45.02 -42.05 -12.59
CA ASP A 257 -44.20 -43.24 -12.34
C ASP A 257 -43.33 -43.57 -13.56
N SER A 258 -43.83 -43.44 -14.76
CA SER A 258 -43.07 -43.60 -16.01
C SER A 258 -41.93 -42.54 -16.10
N LEU A 259 -42.26 -41.29 -15.85
CA LEU A 259 -41.26 -40.21 -15.81
C LEU A 259 -40.16 -40.46 -14.76
N ARG A 260 -40.54 -40.93 -13.57
CA ARG A 260 -39.64 -41.31 -12.51
C ARG A 260 -38.68 -42.44 -12.93
N GLN A 261 -39.22 -43.46 -13.61
CA GLN A 261 -38.41 -44.56 -14.14
C GLN A 261 -37.40 -44.10 -15.19
N LEU A 262 -37.81 -43.21 -16.11
CA LEU A 262 -36.91 -42.62 -17.11
C LEU A 262 -35.78 -41.86 -16.46
N LEU A 263 -36.07 -41.00 -15.49
CA LEU A 263 -35.05 -40.24 -14.75
C LEU A 263 -34.06 -41.11 -13.99
N VAL A 264 -34.47 -42.28 -13.50
CA VAL A 264 -33.59 -43.28 -12.91
C VAL A 264 -32.73 -43.97 -13.99
N GLN A 265 -33.29 -44.29 -15.15
CA GLN A 265 -32.54 -44.88 -16.27
C GLN A 265 -31.48 -43.94 -16.82
N ASP A 266 -31.77 -42.64 -16.88
CA ASP A 266 -30.82 -41.59 -17.29
C ASP A 266 -29.77 -41.27 -16.22
N GLY A 267 -29.80 -41.91 -15.04
CA GLY A 267 -28.85 -41.67 -13.96
C GLY A 267 -29.03 -40.34 -13.23
N ILE A 268 -30.10 -39.59 -13.48
CA ILE A 268 -30.30 -38.21 -13.01
C ILE A 268 -30.95 -38.17 -11.63
N SER A 269 -31.50 -39.26 -11.16
CA SER A 269 -32.22 -39.33 -9.88
C SER A 269 -31.45 -38.78 -8.68
N HIS A 270 -30.12 -38.83 -8.73
CA HIS A 270 -29.22 -38.29 -7.67
C HIS A 270 -29.09 -36.77 -7.68
N HIS A 271 -29.43 -36.11 -8.77
CA HIS A 271 -29.35 -34.65 -8.95
C HIS A 271 -30.71 -33.96 -8.72
N LEU A 272 -31.77 -34.75 -8.54
CA LEU A 272 -33.10 -34.21 -8.30
C LEU A 272 -33.26 -33.71 -6.86
N LEU A 273 -33.84 -32.53 -6.73
CA LEU A 273 -34.17 -31.89 -5.46
C LEU A 273 -35.29 -32.65 -4.73
N ALA A 274 -36.27 -33.14 -5.53
CA ALA A 274 -37.42 -33.89 -5.06
C ALA A 274 -37.91 -34.83 -6.19
N GLU A 275 -38.81 -35.72 -5.85
CA GLU A 275 -39.57 -36.51 -6.82
C GLU A 275 -40.27 -35.59 -7.84
N PRO A 276 -40.45 -36.03 -9.09
CA PRO A 276 -41.18 -35.25 -10.09
C PRO A 276 -42.57 -34.85 -9.60
N ILE A 277 -42.91 -33.58 -9.75
CA ILE A 277 -44.17 -33.02 -9.30
C ILE A 277 -45.06 -32.67 -10.50
N ALA A 278 -46.36 -32.98 -10.38
CA ALA A 278 -47.35 -32.57 -11.36
C ALA A 278 -47.88 -31.19 -11.03
N VAL A 279 -47.87 -30.29 -12.02
CA VAL A 279 -48.42 -28.93 -11.89
C VAL A 279 -49.31 -28.58 -13.10
N SER A 280 -50.19 -27.64 -12.91
CA SER A 280 -50.91 -26.99 -14.01
C SER A 280 -50.79 -25.47 -13.85
N ALA A 281 -50.03 -24.84 -14.75
CA ALA A 281 -49.94 -23.38 -14.81
C ALA A 281 -51.30 -22.72 -15.12
N ARG A 282 -52.27 -23.48 -15.69
CA ARG A 282 -53.61 -23.01 -16.04
C ARG A 282 -54.58 -23.02 -14.85
N THR A 283 -54.58 -24.10 -14.07
CA THR A 283 -55.53 -24.31 -12.96
C THR A 283 -54.98 -23.92 -11.60
N GLY A 284 -53.65 -23.78 -11.49
CA GLY A 284 -52.94 -23.55 -10.23
C GLY A 284 -52.62 -24.84 -9.44
N ALA A 285 -53.08 -26.01 -9.91
CA ALA A 285 -52.81 -27.26 -9.21
C ALA A 285 -51.30 -27.53 -9.08
N GLY A 286 -50.83 -27.93 -7.90
CA GLY A 286 -49.43 -28.27 -7.63
C GLY A 286 -48.47 -27.07 -7.53
N LEU A 287 -48.90 -25.84 -7.81
CA LEU A 287 -48.04 -24.64 -7.74
C LEU A 287 -47.52 -24.35 -6.32
N ASP A 288 -48.36 -24.57 -5.30
CA ASP A 288 -47.95 -24.33 -3.92
C ASP A 288 -46.82 -25.26 -3.49
N SER A 289 -46.84 -26.52 -3.92
CA SER A 289 -45.76 -27.48 -3.70
C SER A 289 -44.46 -27.04 -4.40
N LEU A 290 -44.57 -26.58 -5.65
CA LEU A 290 -43.43 -26.04 -6.39
C LEU A 290 -42.82 -24.81 -5.70
N LYS A 291 -43.68 -23.84 -5.34
CA LYS A 291 -43.25 -22.62 -4.62
C LYS A 291 -42.59 -22.95 -3.29
N SER A 292 -43.15 -23.91 -2.55
CA SER A 292 -42.58 -24.37 -1.28
C SER A 292 -41.16 -24.96 -1.42
N LEU A 293 -40.96 -25.80 -2.46
CA LEU A 293 -39.63 -26.37 -2.73
C LEU A 293 -38.62 -25.31 -3.14
N LEU A 294 -38.97 -24.38 -4.01
CA LEU A 294 -38.10 -23.28 -4.42
C LEU A 294 -37.77 -22.36 -3.24
N GLY A 295 -38.76 -22.10 -2.40
CA GLY A 295 -38.58 -21.33 -1.19
C GLY A 295 -37.62 -21.99 -0.20
N GLN A 296 -37.66 -23.31 -0.01
CA GLN A 296 -36.70 -24.03 0.85
C GLN A 296 -35.26 -23.84 0.39
N VAL A 297 -35.02 -23.84 -0.92
CA VAL A 297 -33.67 -23.55 -1.46
C VAL A 297 -33.26 -22.11 -1.20
N ALA A 298 -34.17 -21.17 -1.46
CA ALA A 298 -33.90 -19.74 -1.21
C ALA A 298 -33.58 -19.48 0.27
N ALA A 299 -34.34 -20.08 1.20
CA ALA A 299 -34.09 -19.95 2.63
C ALA A 299 -32.76 -20.56 3.07
N ALA A 300 -32.41 -21.74 2.54
CA ALA A 300 -31.14 -22.39 2.86
C ALA A 300 -29.95 -21.54 2.38
N LYS A 301 -30.03 -20.94 1.19
CA LYS A 301 -29.03 -20.02 0.65
C LYS A 301 -28.91 -18.76 1.50
N SER A 302 -30.02 -18.12 1.83
CA SER A 302 -30.07 -16.95 2.70
C SER A 302 -29.40 -17.23 4.07
N ALA A 303 -29.71 -18.36 4.71
CA ALA A 303 -29.09 -18.76 5.97
C ALA A 303 -27.56 -18.98 5.85
N ALA A 304 -27.09 -19.49 4.70
CA ALA A 304 -25.66 -19.65 4.45
C ALA A 304 -24.94 -18.29 4.28
N LEU A 305 -25.57 -17.35 3.54
CA LEU A 305 -25.04 -16.00 3.36
C LEU A 305 -24.99 -15.22 4.69
N GLN A 306 -26.02 -15.36 5.53
CA GLN A 306 -26.04 -14.73 6.86
C GLN A 306 -24.86 -15.19 7.75
N ARG A 307 -24.52 -16.49 7.69
CA ARG A 307 -23.35 -17.00 8.43
C ARG A 307 -22.06 -16.42 7.90
N VAL A 308 -21.91 -16.35 6.56
CA VAL A 308 -20.74 -15.69 5.95
C VAL A 308 -20.65 -14.24 6.38
N THR A 309 -21.77 -13.51 6.40
CA THR A 309 -21.81 -12.12 6.87
C THR A 309 -21.39 -12.00 8.32
N ALA A 310 -21.94 -12.86 9.20
CA ALA A 310 -21.59 -12.85 10.62
C ALA A 310 -20.10 -13.20 10.86
N ASP A 311 -19.55 -14.16 10.11
CA ASP A 311 -18.14 -14.53 10.17
C ASP A 311 -17.24 -13.34 9.74
N LEU A 312 -17.59 -12.63 8.65
CA LEU A 312 -16.86 -11.45 8.19
C LEU A 312 -17.01 -10.27 9.15
N ASP A 313 -18.19 -10.06 9.76
CA ASP A 313 -18.42 -9.03 10.77
C ASP A 313 -17.59 -9.29 12.04
N ALA A 314 -17.49 -10.55 12.47
CA ALA A 314 -16.65 -10.93 13.62
C ALA A 314 -15.16 -10.65 13.36
N ILE A 315 -14.66 -11.03 12.16
CA ILE A 315 -13.27 -10.75 11.75
C ILE A 315 -13.05 -9.23 11.67
N HIS A 316 -13.96 -8.49 11.07
CA HIS A 316 -13.88 -7.04 10.99
C HIS A 316 -13.77 -6.40 12.38
N GLY A 317 -14.59 -6.84 13.34
CA GLY A 317 -14.54 -6.37 14.73
C GLY A 317 -13.18 -6.65 15.39
N GLU A 318 -12.69 -7.89 15.29
CA GLU A 318 -11.40 -8.28 15.87
C GLU A 318 -10.20 -7.54 15.27
N LEU A 319 -10.26 -7.20 13.98
CA LEU A 319 -9.23 -6.41 13.30
C LEU A 319 -9.34 -4.92 13.63
N SER A 320 -10.57 -4.40 13.73
CA SER A 320 -10.82 -3.00 14.10
C SER A 320 -10.35 -2.67 15.51
N ASP A 321 -10.45 -3.62 16.45
CA ASP A 321 -9.90 -3.48 17.80
C ASP A 321 -8.36 -3.32 17.83
N ARG A 322 -7.71 -3.52 16.68
CA ARG A 322 -6.24 -3.47 16.51
C ARG A 322 -5.80 -2.49 15.43
N ASP A 323 -6.61 -1.50 15.15
CA ASP A 323 -6.33 -0.48 14.12
C ASP A 323 -5.35 0.62 14.56
N GLY A 324 -4.84 0.52 15.79
CA GLY A 324 -3.92 1.51 16.36
C GLY A 324 -4.59 2.75 16.93
N GLY A 325 -5.92 2.76 17.04
CA GLY A 325 -6.71 3.83 17.67
C GLY A 325 -6.98 5.02 16.73
N PRO A 326 -7.60 6.08 17.26
CA PRO A 326 -8.13 7.17 16.44
C PRO A 326 -7.09 8.21 15.98
N VAL A 327 -5.84 8.12 16.46
CA VAL A 327 -4.80 9.10 16.16
C VAL A 327 -4.15 8.79 14.80
N GLU A 328 -4.04 9.80 13.95
CA GLU A 328 -3.30 9.69 12.69
C GLU A 328 -1.79 9.71 12.96
N ALA A 329 -1.09 8.72 12.42
CA ALA A 329 0.36 8.67 12.50
C ALA A 329 0.95 9.65 11.48
N SER A 330 1.80 10.58 11.93
CA SER A 330 2.49 11.49 11.03
C SER A 330 3.89 11.81 11.54
N ILE A 331 4.81 12.03 10.63
CA ILE A 331 6.16 12.51 10.96
C ILE A 331 6.15 14.02 10.79
N SER A 332 6.49 14.75 11.88
CA SER A 332 6.62 16.20 11.82
C SER A 332 8.03 16.59 11.33
N GLU A 333 8.13 17.69 10.58
CA GLU A 333 9.43 18.26 10.20
C GLU A 333 10.27 18.61 11.44
N GLU A 334 9.64 19.08 12.51
CA GLU A 334 10.30 19.42 13.78
C GLU A 334 10.96 18.20 14.44
N SER A 335 10.31 17.04 14.40
CA SER A 335 10.87 15.78 14.94
C SER A 335 12.09 15.34 14.14
N VAL A 336 12.07 15.48 12.80
CA VAL A 336 13.20 15.17 11.92
C VAL A 336 14.36 16.14 12.15
N ASP A 337 14.08 17.43 12.29
CA ASP A 337 15.08 18.44 12.58
C ASP A 337 15.74 18.20 13.94
N THR A 338 14.96 17.86 14.96
CA THR A 338 15.43 17.52 16.30
C THR A 338 16.31 16.28 16.29
N LEU A 339 15.89 15.23 15.56
CA LEU A 339 16.68 14.02 15.37
C LEU A 339 18.02 14.34 14.69
N THR A 340 17.99 15.13 13.60
CA THR A 340 19.17 15.51 12.83
C THR A 340 20.14 16.34 13.68
N ALA A 341 19.67 17.32 14.44
CA ALA A 341 20.48 18.15 15.32
C ALA A 341 21.14 17.33 16.45
N SER A 342 20.40 16.41 17.05
CA SER A 342 20.87 15.52 18.08
C SER A 342 21.97 14.57 17.56
N CYS A 343 21.70 13.95 16.39
CA CYS A 343 22.65 13.06 15.72
C CYS A 343 23.89 13.82 15.20
N PHE A 344 23.76 15.08 14.75
CA PHE A 344 24.89 15.92 14.37
C PHE A 344 25.85 16.13 15.56
N THR A 345 25.30 16.37 16.74
CA THR A 345 26.11 16.54 17.97
C THR A 345 26.76 15.22 18.39
N ALA A 346 26.01 14.13 18.36
CA ALA A 346 26.47 12.82 18.81
C ALA A 346 27.46 12.15 17.83
N SER A 347 27.36 12.39 16.52
CA SER A 347 28.22 11.78 15.48
C SER A 347 29.66 12.31 15.46
N GLY A 348 29.95 13.35 16.23
CA GLY A 348 31.26 14.01 16.16
C GLY A 348 31.46 14.92 14.95
N ALA A 349 30.42 15.15 14.14
CA ALA A 349 30.47 16.06 13.00
C ALA A 349 30.88 17.48 13.39
N GLY A 350 30.53 17.91 14.63
CA GLY A 350 30.99 19.17 15.21
C GLY A 350 32.50 19.26 15.34
N THR A 351 33.17 18.18 15.77
CA THR A 351 34.65 18.16 15.90
C THR A 351 35.33 18.22 14.53
N VAL A 352 34.76 17.55 13.54
CA VAL A 352 35.24 17.63 12.14
C VAL A 352 35.03 19.02 11.56
N LEU A 353 33.91 19.67 11.84
CA LEU A 353 33.64 21.05 11.45
C LEU A 353 34.66 22.01 12.04
N ASP A 354 34.95 21.90 13.34
CA ASP A 354 35.92 22.75 14.03
C ASP A 354 37.33 22.50 13.53
N ALA A 355 37.72 21.26 13.25
CA ALA A 355 39.01 20.93 12.64
C ALA A 355 39.13 21.54 11.22
N ALA A 356 38.07 21.45 10.40
CA ALA A 356 38.03 22.03 9.06
C ALA A 356 38.17 23.57 9.10
N VAL A 357 37.44 24.24 10.00
CA VAL A 357 37.52 25.70 10.19
C VAL A 357 38.90 26.12 10.71
N SER A 358 39.48 25.37 11.66
CA SER A 358 40.81 25.62 12.19
C SER A 358 41.88 25.47 11.10
N SER A 359 41.79 24.44 10.28
CA SER A 359 42.65 24.24 9.10
C SER A 359 42.54 25.40 8.10
N TYR A 360 41.30 25.86 7.80
CA TYR A 360 41.10 27.04 6.94
C TYR A 360 41.78 28.29 7.52
N LYS A 361 41.52 28.61 8.81
CA LYS A 361 42.15 29.79 9.49
C LYS A 361 43.66 29.71 9.45
N ARG A 362 44.23 28.53 9.66
CA ARG A 362 45.69 28.32 9.63
C ARG A 362 46.24 28.56 8.22
N ARG A 363 45.65 28.00 7.19
CA ARG A 363 46.08 28.16 5.78
C ARG A 363 45.96 29.62 5.34
N ALA A 364 44.89 30.30 5.70
CA ALA A 364 44.70 31.72 5.44
C ALA A 364 45.75 32.55 6.16
N GLY A 365 45.98 32.31 7.47
CA GLY A 365 46.96 32.99 8.28
C GLY A 365 48.42 32.79 7.82
N ALA A 366 48.74 31.58 7.34
CA ALA A 366 50.07 31.30 6.77
C ALA A 366 50.35 32.09 5.48
N ARG A 367 49.28 32.54 4.76
CA ARG A 367 49.39 33.28 3.50
C ARG A 367 49.17 34.78 3.65
N THR A 368 48.34 35.20 4.61
CA THR A 368 47.95 36.60 4.84
C THR A 368 48.53 37.19 6.10
N GLY A 369 49.23 36.39 6.93
CA GLY A 369 49.92 36.82 8.11
C GLY A 369 51.12 37.70 7.78
N TRP A 370 51.54 38.59 8.74
CA TRP A 370 52.69 39.47 8.55
C TRP A 370 53.96 38.67 8.24
N ILE A 371 54.65 39.06 7.18
CA ILE A 371 55.79 38.33 6.59
C ILE A 371 56.86 38.00 7.63
N ALA A 372 57.17 38.95 8.55
CA ALA A 372 58.16 38.78 9.58
C ALA A 372 57.86 37.71 10.65
N THR A 373 56.58 37.33 10.85
CA THR A 373 56.11 36.36 11.85
C THR A 373 55.47 35.12 11.32
N ARG A 374 55.11 35.04 10.03
CA ARG A 374 54.36 33.94 9.43
C ARG A 374 55.13 32.60 9.39
N TRP A 375 56.47 32.62 9.45
CA TRP A 375 57.29 31.41 9.46
C TRP A 375 57.05 30.55 10.71
N VAL A 376 56.66 31.16 11.83
CA VAL A 376 56.29 30.46 13.07
C VAL A 376 55.05 29.57 12.85
N ALA A 377 54.14 29.96 11.97
CA ALA A 377 52.95 29.18 11.66
C ALA A 377 53.22 27.83 10.93
N LYS A 378 54.40 27.69 10.29
CA LYS A 378 54.82 26.45 9.63
C LYS A 378 55.11 25.30 10.60
N PHE A 379 55.42 25.58 11.86
CA PHE A 379 55.72 24.56 12.87
C PHE A 379 54.46 23.95 13.53
N ARG A 380 53.27 24.45 13.26
CA ARG A 380 52.01 23.90 13.82
C ARG A 380 51.41 22.87 12.88
N PRO A 381 51.17 21.60 13.32
CA PRO A 381 50.57 20.55 12.46
C PRO A 381 49.12 20.90 12.05
N ASP A 382 48.69 20.43 10.89
CA ASP A 382 47.33 20.68 10.39
C ASP A 382 46.30 19.74 11.06
N PRO A 383 45.28 20.29 11.76
CA PRO A 383 44.27 19.48 12.43
C PRO A 383 43.49 18.57 11.46
N LEU A 384 43.26 19.02 10.22
CA LEU A 384 42.49 18.25 9.23
C LEU A 384 43.32 17.07 8.67
N LYS A 385 44.65 17.23 8.53
CA LYS A 385 45.55 16.15 8.14
C LYS A 385 45.60 15.02 9.19
N ARG A 386 45.37 15.31 10.46
CA ARG A 386 45.28 14.32 11.54
C ARG A 386 44.03 13.43 11.41
N LEU A 387 43.00 13.95 10.77
CA LEU A 387 41.72 13.23 10.53
C LEU A 387 41.69 12.56 9.13
N HIS A 388 42.78 12.63 8.37
CA HIS A 388 42.91 12.10 6.99
C HIS A 388 41.79 12.57 6.03
N LEU A 389 41.10 13.68 6.32
CA LEU A 389 40.04 14.28 5.54
C LEU A 389 40.51 15.34 4.54
N GLY A 390 41.79 15.45 4.25
CA GLY A 390 42.36 16.40 3.30
C GLY A 390 42.99 15.71 2.09
N TYR A 391 42.84 16.30 0.90
CA TYR A 391 43.63 15.90 -0.27
C TYR A 391 45.12 15.99 0.08
N ALA A 392 45.87 14.93 -0.24
CA ALA A 392 47.33 14.97 -0.17
C ALA A 392 47.82 16.12 -1.05
N ASP A 393 48.58 17.07 -0.46
CA ASP A 393 49.28 18.10 -1.23
C ASP A 393 50.34 17.39 -2.06
N GLY A 394 50.34 17.56 -3.37
CA GLY A 394 51.16 16.83 -4.36
C GLY A 394 52.70 16.99 -4.21
N SER A 395 53.19 17.28 -2.97
CA SER A 395 54.60 17.37 -2.64
C SER A 395 55.16 16.17 -1.85
N ASP A 396 54.33 15.21 -1.43
CA ASP A 396 54.79 14.00 -0.72
C ASP A 396 54.70 12.71 -1.58
N THR A 397 54.87 12.85 -2.91
CA THR A 397 54.81 11.74 -3.89
C THR A 397 55.99 10.75 -3.77
N ARG A 398 56.84 10.82 -2.76
CA ARG A 398 58.00 9.94 -2.60
C ARG A 398 57.85 8.82 -1.56
N GLN A 399 56.79 8.81 -0.76
CA GLN A 399 56.53 7.73 0.20
C GLN A 399 55.38 6.78 -0.21
N ASP A 400 54.50 7.20 -1.12
CA ASP A 400 53.38 6.34 -1.57
C ASP A 400 53.74 5.42 -2.76
N THR A 401 54.91 5.61 -3.39
CA THR A 401 55.40 4.72 -4.49
C THR A 401 55.77 3.33 -3.99
N ALA A 402 56.12 3.17 -2.73
CA ALA A 402 56.50 1.88 -2.14
C ALA A 402 55.30 0.98 -1.78
N VAL A 403 54.09 1.52 -1.71
CA VAL A 403 52.85 0.74 -1.41
C VAL A 403 52.14 0.32 -2.71
N ASN A 404 52.28 1.10 -3.79
CA ASN A 404 51.70 0.76 -5.09
C ASN A 404 52.45 -0.30 -5.90
N GLU A 405 53.75 -0.56 -5.60
CA GLU A 405 54.53 -1.65 -6.21
C GLU A 405 54.18 -3.03 -5.67
N LEU A 406 53.33 -3.14 -4.64
CA LEU A 406 52.88 -4.44 -4.09
C LEU A 406 51.60 -4.98 -4.71
N PHE A 407 50.99 -4.22 -5.61
CA PHE A 407 49.80 -4.67 -6.37
C PHE A 407 49.98 -4.41 -7.87
N ASP A 408 50.95 -5.09 -8.46
CA ASP A 408 51.06 -5.21 -9.92
C ASP A 408 49.84 -5.95 -10.47
N ALA A 409 48.91 -5.17 -11.06
CA ALA A 409 47.86 -5.69 -11.92
C ALA A 409 48.23 -5.40 -13.39
N GLU A 410 48.08 -6.41 -14.21
CA GLU A 410 48.44 -6.51 -15.62
C GLU A 410 48.00 -5.32 -16.51
N PRO A 411 48.73 -5.01 -17.61
CA PRO A 411 48.43 -3.88 -18.49
C PRO A 411 47.27 -4.24 -19.43
N GLY A 412 46.09 -3.65 -19.25
CA GLY A 412 45.03 -3.85 -20.25
C GLY A 412 43.63 -3.38 -19.97
N GLN A 413 43.32 -2.81 -18.82
CA GLN A 413 41.98 -2.27 -18.60
C GLN A 413 42.03 -0.81 -18.09
N PRO A 414 41.21 0.12 -18.65
CA PRO A 414 41.09 1.48 -18.11
C PRO A 414 40.33 1.39 -16.78
N SER A 415 41.07 1.38 -15.68
CA SER A 415 40.52 1.42 -14.34
C SER A 415 39.96 2.82 -14.07
N ALA A 416 38.71 3.02 -14.38
CA ALA A 416 37.87 4.05 -13.77
C ALA A 416 37.39 3.51 -12.42
N ALA A 417 38.31 3.26 -11.49
CA ALA A 417 37.91 3.08 -10.09
C ALA A 417 37.62 4.47 -9.51
N PRO A 418 36.40 4.71 -9.00
CA PRO A 418 36.14 5.95 -8.27
C PRO A 418 37.06 5.98 -7.03
N ALA A 419 37.66 7.15 -6.78
CA ALA A 419 38.53 7.42 -5.62
C ALA A 419 37.75 7.39 -4.27
N HIS A 420 37.06 6.28 -3.97
CA HIS A 420 36.15 6.12 -2.85
C HIS A 420 36.65 5.19 -1.73
N LEU A 421 37.91 4.76 -1.78
CA LEU A 421 38.43 3.86 -0.75
C LEU A 421 39.65 4.45 -0.03
N VAL A 422 39.53 5.70 0.44
CA VAL A 422 40.30 6.06 1.63
C VAL A 422 39.37 5.73 2.80
N ALA A 423 39.60 4.57 3.43
CA ALA A 423 39.01 4.26 4.72
C ALA A 423 39.18 5.48 5.63
N SER A 424 38.09 6.14 5.98
CA SER A 424 38.14 7.29 6.83
C SER A 424 38.73 6.83 8.16
N SER A 425 39.87 7.39 8.54
CA SER A 425 40.48 7.17 9.85
C SER A 425 39.81 8.08 10.90
N LEU A 426 38.53 8.37 10.74
CA LEU A 426 37.72 8.92 11.80
C LEU A 426 37.73 7.92 12.96
N PRO A 427 38.04 8.32 14.17
CA PRO A 427 37.95 7.41 15.31
C PRO A 427 36.51 6.93 15.41
N PRO A 428 36.29 5.62 15.62
CA PRO A 428 34.94 5.05 15.71
C PRO A 428 34.19 5.78 16.84
N LEU A 429 32.87 5.93 16.67
CA LEU A 429 32.01 6.56 17.67
C LEU A 429 32.24 5.90 19.03
N SER A 430 32.50 6.70 20.05
CA SER A 430 32.63 6.21 21.41
C SER A 430 31.34 5.54 21.89
N PRO A 431 31.40 4.64 22.89
CA PRO A 431 30.19 4.03 23.45
C PRO A 431 29.12 5.05 23.88
N ALA A 432 29.58 6.20 24.45
CA ALA A 432 28.67 7.29 24.84
C ALA A 432 28.01 7.97 23.65
N GLN A 433 28.73 8.19 22.56
CA GLN A 433 28.17 8.75 21.33
C GLN A 433 27.15 7.79 20.67
N ARG A 434 27.47 6.51 20.61
CA ARG A 434 26.52 5.49 20.11
C ARG A 434 25.25 5.44 20.94
N ALA A 435 25.37 5.46 22.27
CA ALA A 435 24.22 5.52 23.17
C ALA A 435 23.38 6.80 22.97
N SER A 436 24.03 7.93 22.71
CA SER A 436 23.36 9.22 22.44
C SER A 436 22.55 9.14 21.10
N VAL A 437 23.15 8.60 20.04
CA VAL A 437 22.45 8.37 18.76
C VAL A 437 21.26 7.45 18.97
N ALA A 438 21.45 6.31 19.64
CA ALA A 438 20.38 5.35 19.93
C ALA A 438 19.23 5.98 20.72
N ASN A 439 19.53 6.82 21.70
CA ASN A 439 18.51 7.52 22.48
C ASN A 439 17.74 8.54 21.63
N SER A 440 18.41 9.26 20.71
CA SER A 440 17.74 10.19 19.79
C SER A 440 16.79 9.46 18.84
N VAL A 441 17.20 8.31 18.31
CA VAL A 441 16.35 7.48 17.43
C VAL A 441 15.16 6.90 18.22
N ARG A 442 15.39 6.46 19.47
CA ARG A 442 14.28 5.99 20.34
C ARG A 442 13.29 7.11 20.65
N ALA A 443 13.77 8.31 20.93
CA ALA A 443 12.92 9.46 21.19
C ALA A 443 12.08 9.81 19.96
N PHE A 444 12.68 9.84 18.78
CA PHE A 444 11.97 10.05 17.51
C PHE A 444 10.89 8.98 17.27
N GLY A 445 11.23 7.68 17.42
CA GLY A 445 10.24 6.61 17.27
C GLY A 445 9.13 6.66 18.31
N ALA A 446 9.42 7.07 19.55
CA ALA A 446 8.42 7.21 20.60
C ALA A 446 7.49 8.42 20.36
N GLU A 447 8.03 9.53 19.85
CA GLU A 447 7.27 10.72 19.49
C GLU A 447 6.33 10.44 18.31
N THR A 448 6.84 9.80 17.25
CA THR A 448 6.05 9.44 16.06
C THR A 448 4.94 8.43 16.39
N ALA A 449 5.18 7.49 17.32
CA ALA A 449 4.21 6.52 17.78
C ALA A 449 3.26 7.05 18.86
N HIS A 450 3.38 8.32 19.25
CA HIS A 450 2.59 8.89 20.34
C HIS A 450 1.10 8.87 20.01
N GLY A 451 0.30 8.32 20.91
CA GLY A 451 -1.16 8.22 20.76
C GLY A 451 -1.62 7.06 19.88
N ILE A 452 -0.71 6.32 19.26
CA ILE A 452 -1.05 5.10 18.51
C ILE A 452 -1.10 3.93 19.49
N GLU A 453 -2.12 3.06 19.36
CA GLU A 453 -2.29 1.89 20.21
C GLU A 453 -1.49 0.68 19.70
N GLU A 454 -1.27 -0.30 20.59
CA GLU A 454 -0.67 -1.58 20.20
C GLU A 454 -1.60 -2.36 19.23
N PRO A 455 -1.05 -3.09 18.27
CA PRO A 455 0.37 -3.45 18.10
C PRO A 455 1.21 -2.45 17.28
N TRP A 456 0.62 -1.43 16.70
CA TRP A 456 1.27 -0.51 15.77
C TRP A 456 2.26 0.44 16.45
N ASN A 457 2.01 0.79 17.71
CA ASN A 457 2.96 1.61 18.50
C ASN A 457 4.34 0.95 18.54
N SER A 458 4.38 -0.32 18.97
CA SER A 458 5.63 -1.07 19.05
C SER A 458 6.27 -1.27 17.67
N SER A 459 5.45 -1.45 16.63
CA SER A 459 5.95 -1.65 15.27
C SER A 459 6.65 -0.40 14.71
N ILE A 460 6.07 0.78 14.86
CA ILE A 460 6.67 2.07 14.46
C ILE A 460 7.98 2.31 15.22
N ARG A 461 8.00 2.07 16.53
CA ARG A 461 9.22 2.21 17.35
C ARG A 461 10.31 1.23 16.93
N ASN A 462 9.95 0.01 16.61
CA ASN A 462 10.90 -1.01 16.12
C ASN A 462 11.40 -0.68 14.71
N ALA A 463 10.56 -0.12 13.84
CA ALA A 463 10.99 0.34 12.52
C ALA A 463 12.06 1.43 12.61
N ALA A 464 11.93 2.39 13.55
CA ALA A 464 12.93 3.39 13.81
C ALA A 464 14.29 2.79 14.24
N LEU A 465 14.28 1.70 15.02
CA LEU A 465 15.47 1.05 15.55
C LEU A 465 16.05 -0.03 14.62
N GLY A 466 15.35 -0.43 13.58
CA GLY A 466 15.70 -1.56 12.73
C GLY A 466 17.11 -1.50 12.12
N HIS A 467 17.61 -0.31 11.87
CA HIS A 467 18.92 -0.07 11.26
C HIS A 467 19.90 0.67 12.17
N GLU A 468 19.65 0.72 13.50
CA GLU A 468 20.49 1.42 14.48
C GLU A 468 21.98 1.05 14.36
N GLN A 469 22.29 -0.22 14.13
CA GLN A 469 23.68 -0.71 14.00
C GLN A 469 24.39 -0.21 12.74
N GLN A 470 23.67 0.21 11.71
CA GLN A 470 24.23 0.69 10.45
C GLN A 470 24.49 2.20 10.46
N LEU A 471 23.85 2.94 11.37
CA LEU A 471 23.95 4.39 11.47
C LEU A 471 25.40 4.90 11.65
N PRO A 472 26.28 4.31 12.49
CA PRO A 472 27.66 4.76 12.62
C PRO A 472 28.40 4.75 11.27
N ALA A 473 28.30 3.66 10.53
CA ALA A 473 28.95 3.54 9.23
C ALA A 473 28.32 4.48 8.16
N ALA A 474 27.02 4.73 8.25
CA ALA A 474 26.35 5.70 7.37
C ALA A 474 26.82 7.13 7.67
N PHE A 475 26.97 7.50 8.93
CA PHE A 475 27.51 8.81 9.35
C PHE A 475 28.96 8.99 8.92
N GLU A 476 29.81 7.98 9.09
CA GLU A 476 31.20 8.02 8.62
C GLU A 476 31.27 8.28 7.12
N ARG A 477 30.47 7.58 6.32
CA ARG A 477 30.39 7.78 4.87
C ARG A 477 29.88 9.18 4.51
N ALA A 478 28.86 9.65 5.20
CA ALA A 478 28.32 10.99 5.00
C ALA A 478 29.35 12.08 5.30
N ILE A 479 30.08 11.96 6.40
CA ILE A 479 31.15 12.92 6.81
C ILE A 479 32.31 12.85 5.81
N ALA A 480 32.76 11.66 5.42
CA ALA A 480 33.85 11.48 4.45
C ALA A 480 33.51 12.00 3.05
N GLY A 481 32.24 11.93 2.65
CA GLY A 481 31.76 12.39 1.35
C GLY A 481 31.68 13.91 1.18
N VAL A 482 31.86 14.70 2.26
CA VAL A 482 31.79 16.16 2.16
C VAL A 482 33.04 16.73 1.49
N ASP A 483 32.85 17.57 0.44
CA ASP A 483 33.95 18.34 -0.18
C ASP A 483 34.42 19.50 0.71
N TYR A 484 35.51 19.26 1.46
CA TYR A 484 36.15 20.27 2.32
C TYR A 484 36.90 21.33 1.56
N ARG A 485 37.04 21.27 0.22
CA ARG A 485 37.73 22.23 -0.66
C ARG A 485 39.08 22.72 -0.10
N THR A 486 39.89 21.81 0.35
CA THR A 486 41.17 22.11 0.98
C THR A 486 42.17 22.77 0.03
N ASN A 487 42.02 22.59 -1.29
CA ASN A 487 42.97 23.06 -2.31
C ASN A 487 42.53 24.35 -3.05
N ARG A 488 41.43 25.01 -2.71
CA ARG A 488 41.04 26.27 -3.37
C ARG A 488 41.82 27.45 -2.87
N ARG A 489 42.70 27.99 -3.73
CA ARG A 489 43.39 29.29 -3.50
C ARG A 489 42.34 30.39 -3.71
N GLN A 490 42.18 31.27 -2.70
CA GLN A 490 41.34 32.46 -2.87
C GLN A 490 42.25 33.60 -3.41
N TRP A 491 41.79 34.29 -4.46
CA TRP A 491 42.54 35.35 -5.15
C TRP A 491 43.00 36.49 -4.22
N TRP A 492 42.19 36.84 -3.23
CA TRP A 492 42.50 37.89 -2.28
C TRP A 492 43.70 37.57 -1.36
N TRP A 493 44.04 36.28 -1.19
CA TRP A 493 45.26 35.90 -0.45
C TRP A 493 46.52 36.34 -1.21
N ALA A 494 46.50 36.23 -2.55
CA ALA A 494 47.60 36.67 -3.39
C ALA A 494 47.73 38.20 -3.35
N LEU A 495 46.62 38.93 -3.45
CA LEU A 495 46.57 40.37 -3.38
C LEU A 495 47.19 40.91 -2.05
N LEU A 496 46.67 40.41 -0.90
CA LEU A 496 47.20 40.82 0.42
C LEU A 496 48.68 40.47 0.58
N ASN A 497 49.11 39.30 0.09
CA ASN A 497 50.52 38.91 0.16
C ASN A 497 51.39 39.88 -0.69
N SER A 498 50.94 40.30 -1.89
CA SER A 498 51.66 41.27 -2.71
C SER A 498 51.77 42.64 -2.01
N VAL A 499 50.66 43.12 -1.43
CA VAL A 499 50.65 44.39 -0.65
C VAL A 499 51.64 44.33 0.51
N GLN A 500 51.70 43.21 1.24
CA GLN A 500 52.62 43.05 2.35
C GLN A 500 54.10 42.99 1.92
N TRP A 501 54.40 42.38 0.74
CA TRP A 501 55.74 42.43 0.16
C TRP A 501 56.15 43.85 -0.21
N VAL A 502 55.26 44.64 -0.85
CA VAL A 502 55.51 46.04 -1.17
C VAL A 502 55.75 46.83 0.12
N ALA A 503 54.92 46.63 1.15
CA ALA A 503 55.08 47.29 2.45
C ALA A 503 56.41 46.95 3.11
N LEU A 504 56.82 45.66 3.11
CA LEU A 504 58.11 45.23 3.69
C LEU A 504 59.27 45.77 2.90
N LEU A 505 59.23 45.72 1.56
CA LEU A 505 60.33 46.29 0.74
C LEU A 505 60.45 47.78 0.88
N SER A 506 59.35 48.54 0.98
CA SER A 506 59.33 49.97 1.26
C SER A 506 59.97 50.28 2.64
N ALA A 507 59.56 49.55 3.70
CA ALA A 507 60.14 49.72 5.04
C ALA A 507 61.64 49.39 5.08
N LEU A 508 62.07 48.30 4.42
CA LEU A 508 63.46 47.87 4.35
C LEU A 508 64.32 48.90 3.60
N ALA A 509 63.80 49.43 2.46
CA ALA A 509 64.47 50.49 1.71
C ALA A 509 64.66 51.74 2.57
N GLY A 510 63.63 52.14 3.34
CA GLY A 510 63.74 53.24 4.32
C GLY A 510 64.80 53.02 5.40
N VAL A 511 64.84 51.83 6.00
CA VAL A 511 65.81 51.43 6.99
C VAL A 511 67.23 51.44 6.40
N LEU A 512 67.39 50.82 5.23
CA LEU A 512 68.73 50.75 4.59
C LEU A 512 69.28 52.12 4.24
N TRP A 513 68.36 53.00 3.72
CA TRP A 513 68.73 54.36 3.40
C TRP A 513 69.14 55.16 4.67
N LEU A 514 68.34 55.11 5.74
CA LEU A 514 68.66 55.78 7.03
C LEU A 514 69.95 55.25 7.68
N THR A 515 70.15 53.91 7.65
CA THR A 515 71.39 53.31 8.19
C THR A 515 72.57 53.66 7.31
N GLY A 516 72.43 53.72 6.00
CA GLY A 516 73.47 54.19 5.09
C GLY A 516 73.88 55.65 5.36
N MET A 517 72.93 56.53 5.62
CA MET A 517 73.14 57.91 5.96
C MET A 517 73.87 58.02 7.39
N ALA A 518 73.40 57.23 8.34
CA ALA A 518 74.02 57.21 9.66
C ALA A 518 75.46 56.69 9.61
N ALA A 519 75.74 55.67 8.82
CA ALA A 519 77.08 55.14 8.58
C ALA A 519 77.96 56.20 7.88
N ALA A 520 77.45 56.87 6.84
CA ALA A 520 78.21 57.97 6.17
C ALA A 520 78.54 59.13 7.15
N ALA A 521 77.57 59.51 7.97
CA ALA A 521 77.79 60.49 9.02
C ALA A 521 78.85 60.04 10.06
N TYR A 522 78.84 58.77 10.40
CA TYR A 522 79.88 58.20 11.32
C TYR A 522 81.30 58.27 10.69
N PHE A 523 81.36 57.98 9.39
CA PHE A 523 82.66 58.07 8.67
C PHE A 523 82.98 59.45 8.17
N GLN A 524 82.23 60.50 8.58
CA GLN A 524 82.45 61.93 8.19
C GLN A 524 82.45 62.16 6.66
N VAL A 525 81.70 61.30 5.92
CA VAL A 525 81.51 61.49 4.46
C VAL A 525 80.35 62.46 4.22
N PRO A 526 80.57 63.61 3.55
CA PRO A 526 79.55 64.60 3.35
C PRO A 526 78.57 64.09 2.28
N LEU A 527 77.35 63.72 2.74
CA LEU A 527 76.24 63.38 1.82
C LEU A 527 75.23 64.53 1.72
N PRO A 528 74.64 64.77 0.56
CA PRO A 528 73.56 65.74 0.45
C PRO A 528 72.41 65.41 1.39
N PRO A 529 71.64 66.38 1.92
CA PRO A 529 70.51 66.13 2.77
C PRO A 529 69.43 65.33 1.98
N PRO A 530 68.73 64.38 2.67
CA PRO A 530 67.73 63.56 2.00
C PRO A 530 66.60 64.44 1.44
N PRO A 531 66.07 64.11 0.28
CA PRO A 531 64.96 64.88 -0.34
C PRO A 531 63.74 64.86 0.59
N THR A 532 63.16 66.06 0.77
CA THR A 532 61.88 66.24 1.47
C THR A 532 60.77 66.50 0.43
N PRO A 533 59.62 65.82 0.48
CA PRO A 533 58.52 66.15 -0.41
C PRO A 533 57.95 67.54 -0.14
N ASP A 534 57.49 68.26 -1.18
CA ASP A 534 56.89 69.58 -1.05
C ASP A 534 55.79 69.60 0.01
N GLY A 535 55.92 70.46 1.05
CA GLY A 535 54.92 70.60 2.11
C GLY A 535 55.08 69.63 3.29
N SER A 536 56.13 68.79 3.35
CA SER A 536 56.38 67.87 4.47
C SER A 536 57.72 68.12 5.13
N PRO A 537 57.78 68.29 6.46
CA PRO A 537 59.07 68.42 7.17
C PRO A 537 59.82 67.09 7.33
N VAL A 538 59.25 65.98 6.88
CA VAL A 538 59.76 64.60 7.08
C VAL A 538 60.54 64.14 5.86
N PRO A 539 61.77 63.64 5.97
CA PRO A 539 62.58 63.13 4.87
C PRO A 539 61.98 61.88 4.24
N VAL A 540 62.10 61.70 2.89
CA VAL A 540 61.61 60.56 2.13
C VAL A 540 61.97 59.19 2.74
N PRO A 541 63.23 58.93 3.22
CA PRO A 541 63.57 57.63 3.81
C PRO A 541 62.76 57.33 5.09
N THR A 542 62.46 58.36 5.88
CA THR A 542 61.62 58.20 7.08
C THR A 542 60.17 57.95 6.71
N LEU A 543 59.66 58.62 5.66
CA LEU A 543 58.32 58.37 5.14
C LEU A 543 58.18 56.97 4.57
N LEU A 544 59.16 56.47 3.82
CA LEU A 544 59.15 55.10 3.30
C LEU A 544 59.11 54.08 4.44
N LEU A 545 59.91 54.31 5.52
CA LEU A 545 59.87 53.43 6.67
C LEU A 545 58.50 53.45 7.39
N LEU A 546 58.00 54.65 7.72
CA LEU A 546 56.77 54.80 8.49
C LEU A 546 55.53 54.28 7.69
N LEU A 547 55.43 54.69 6.41
CA LEU A 547 54.33 54.27 5.55
C LEU A 547 54.40 52.77 5.26
N GLY A 548 55.61 52.22 5.06
CA GLY A 548 55.75 50.75 4.86
C GLY A 548 55.35 49.96 6.09
N VAL A 549 55.74 50.37 7.27
CA VAL A 549 55.32 49.71 8.53
C VAL A 549 53.85 49.90 8.79
N LEU A 550 53.29 51.11 8.59
CA LEU A 550 51.84 51.36 8.74
C LEU A 550 50.99 50.51 7.76
N LEU A 551 51.38 50.51 6.48
CA LEU A 551 50.71 49.71 5.45
C LEU A 551 50.79 48.22 5.79
N GLY A 552 51.93 47.73 6.27
CA GLY A 552 52.11 46.35 6.73
C GLY A 552 51.18 45.98 7.88
N ILE A 553 51.05 46.87 8.89
CA ILE A 553 50.13 46.66 10.03
C ILE A 553 48.66 46.68 9.56
N VAL A 554 48.28 47.67 8.73
CA VAL A 554 46.92 47.76 8.19
C VAL A 554 46.58 46.52 7.35
N ALA A 555 47.49 46.11 6.45
CA ALA A 555 47.29 44.91 5.63
C ALA A 555 47.22 43.63 6.49
N ALA A 556 47.98 43.52 7.57
CA ALA A 556 47.88 42.39 8.50
C ALA A 556 46.56 42.41 9.28
N GLY A 557 46.07 43.57 9.69
CA GLY A 557 44.75 43.74 10.33
C GLY A 557 43.60 43.37 9.39
N ALA A 558 43.64 43.91 8.17
CA ALA A 558 42.67 43.58 7.11
C ALA A 558 42.69 42.06 6.79
N GLY A 559 43.87 41.45 6.69
CA GLY A 559 44.04 40.02 6.49
C GLY A 559 43.42 39.17 7.61
N ARG A 560 43.55 39.59 8.88
CA ARG A 560 42.89 38.92 10.01
C ARG A 560 41.37 39.06 9.94
N ALA A 561 40.82 40.24 9.62
CA ALA A 561 39.39 40.49 9.52
C ALA A 561 38.77 39.69 8.36
N LEU A 562 39.39 39.70 7.17
CA LEU A 562 38.96 38.93 6.02
C LEU A 562 39.05 37.40 6.25
N THR A 563 40.09 36.94 6.97
CA THR A 563 40.23 35.55 7.38
C THR A 563 39.12 35.14 8.34
N ALA A 564 38.75 35.99 9.29
CA ALA A 564 37.66 35.71 10.23
C ALA A 564 36.30 35.65 9.52
N MET A 565 36.05 36.60 8.60
CA MET A 565 34.81 36.59 7.77
C MET A 565 34.74 35.36 6.85
N GLY A 566 35.84 35.06 6.14
CA GLY A 566 35.94 33.88 5.30
C GLY A 566 35.77 32.58 6.08
N ALA A 567 36.26 32.49 7.30
CA ALA A 567 36.11 31.34 8.19
C ALA A 567 34.63 31.15 8.63
N ARG A 568 33.89 32.25 8.84
CA ARG A 568 32.44 32.16 9.17
C ARG A 568 31.65 31.62 7.98
N ILE A 569 31.90 32.13 6.78
CA ILE A 569 31.22 31.66 5.53
C ILE A 569 31.59 30.19 5.27
N TYR A 570 32.86 29.82 5.46
CA TYR A 570 33.34 28.44 5.31
C TYR A 570 32.67 27.50 6.32
N ARG A 571 32.59 27.92 7.60
CA ARG A 571 31.89 27.18 8.66
C ARG A 571 30.46 26.89 8.29
N GLN A 572 29.68 27.90 7.90
CA GLN A 572 28.28 27.76 7.54
C GLN A 572 28.11 26.82 6.34
N ARG A 573 29.01 26.90 5.35
CA ARG A 573 28.94 26.03 4.18
C ARG A 573 29.20 24.56 4.55
N ILE A 574 30.28 24.27 5.30
CA ILE A 574 30.62 22.91 5.71
C ILE A 574 29.56 22.36 6.66
N GLN A 575 29.07 23.17 7.58
CA GLN A 575 27.99 22.78 8.48
C GLN A 575 26.77 22.35 7.68
N ARG A 576 26.31 23.15 6.71
CA ARG A 576 25.16 22.77 5.83
C ARG A 576 25.42 21.51 5.01
N ALA A 577 26.65 21.28 4.58
CA ALA A 577 27.00 20.07 3.82
C ALA A 577 26.97 18.82 4.71
N LEU A 578 27.53 18.93 5.93
CA LEU A 578 27.50 17.87 6.94
C LEU A 578 26.08 17.56 7.40
N THR A 579 25.27 18.59 7.69
CA THR A 579 23.87 18.39 8.09
C THR A 579 23.08 17.67 6.99
N ARG A 580 23.19 18.10 5.73
CA ARG A 580 22.52 17.42 4.61
C ARG A 580 22.98 15.97 4.41
N GLY A 581 24.27 15.69 4.57
CA GLY A 581 24.79 14.33 4.48
C GLY A 581 24.26 13.42 5.60
N LEU A 582 24.20 13.93 6.83
CA LEU A 582 23.63 13.22 7.98
C LEU A 582 22.11 13.05 7.85
N GLU A 583 21.41 14.09 7.41
CA GLU A 583 19.97 14.06 7.14
C GLU A 583 19.61 13.00 6.09
N ALA A 584 20.37 12.93 4.98
CA ALA A 584 20.18 11.89 3.97
C ALA A 584 20.38 10.47 4.55
N ALA A 585 21.40 10.28 5.40
CA ALA A 585 21.64 9.00 6.06
C ALA A 585 20.53 8.64 7.07
N LEU A 586 20.01 9.62 7.81
CA LEU A 586 18.90 9.43 8.74
C LEU A 586 17.60 9.15 7.99
N ASN A 587 17.32 9.85 6.90
CA ASN A 587 16.16 9.60 6.07
C ASN A 587 16.16 8.16 5.55
N GLU A 588 17.28 7.67 5.01
CA GLU A 588 17.39 6.30 4.49
C GLU A 588 17.25 5.23 5.58
N GLN A 589 17.86 5.43 6.75
CA GLN A 589 18.00 4.38 7.78
C GLN A 589 16.94 4.44 8.87
N VAL A 590 16.28 5.58 9.09
CA VAL A 590 15.32 5.79 10.18
C VAL A 590 13.97 6.28 9.67
N VAL A 591 13.95 7.38 8.92
CA VAL A 591 12.69 8.04 8.53
C VAL A 591 11.89 7.19 7.54
N HIS A 592 12.51 6.73 6.43
CA HIS A 592 11.84 5.89 5.44
C HIS A 592 11.28 4.57 6.00
N PRO A 593 12.01 3.81 6.86
CA PRO A 593 11.41 2.65 7.52
C PRO A 593 10.17 2.99 8.34
N VAL A 594 10.17 4.11 9.05
CA VAL A 594 9.03 4.58 9.83
C VAL A 594 7.89 5.03 8.93
N GLU A 595 8.15 5.79 7.86
CA GLU A 595 7.16 6.17 6.84
C GLU A 595 6.49 4.95 6.22
N ASN A 596 7.27 3.93 5.87
CA ASN A 596 6.74 2.69 5.33
C ASN A 596 5.81 1.98 6.32
N GLU A 597 6.11 2.04 7.61
CA GLU A 597 5.27 1.44 8.65
C GLU A 597 3.97 2.23 8.85
N ILE A 598 4.03 3.56 8.79
CA ILE A 598 2.86 4.44 8.82
C ILE A 598 1.95 4.18 7.60
N MET A 599 2.52 4.09 6.40
CA MET A 599 1.74 3.76 5.18
C MET A 599 1.05 2.39 5.29
N ARG A 600 1.68 1.42 5.93
CA ARG A 600 1.05 0.11 6.20
C ARG A 600 -0.12 0.22 7.16
N LEU A 601 0.03 1.00 8.23
CA LEU A 601 -1.06 1.27 9.17
C LEU A 601 -2.23 1.94 8.47
N GLU A 602 -1.97 2.95 7.64
CA GLU A 602 -3.00 3.64 6.85
C GLU A 602 -3.68 2.68 5.87
N THR A 603 -2.92 1.84 5.17
CA THR A 603 -3.46 0.81 4.28
C THR A 603 -4.37 -0.14 5.06
N TYR A 604 -3.92 -0.61 6.22
CA TYR A 604 -4.71 -1.45 7.12
C TYR A 604 -6.05 -0.80 7.50
N ARG A 605 -6.01 0.45 7.97
CA ARG A 605 -7.20 1.21 8.36
C ARG A 605 -8.16 1.45 7.20
N ASN A 606 -7.62 1.79 6.03
CA ASN A 606 -8.44 2.07 4.84
C ASN A 606 -9.23 0.84 4.38
N HIS A 607 -8.67 -0.35 4.54
CA HIS A 607 -9.36 -1.60 4.23
C HIS A 607 -10.37 -2.04 5.30
N LEU A 608 -10.32 -1.45 6.50
CA LEU A 608 -11.31 -1.67 7.55
C LEU A 608 -12.43 -0.61 7.57
N ARG A 609 -12.27 0.54 6.92
CA ARG A 609 -13.31 1.57 6.77
C ARG A 609 -14.29 1.24 5.67
#